data_5ec2fffb60620a130fe7c5e9f1db9e47
#
_entry.id   5ec2fffb60620a130fe7c5e9f1db9e47
#
_cell.length_a   1.000
_cell.length_b   1.000
_cell.length_c   1.000
_cell.angle_alpha   90.00
_cell.angle_beta   90.00
_cell.angle_gamma   90.00
#
_symmetry.space_group_name_H-M   'P 1'
#
loop_
_entity.id
_entity.type
_entity.pdbx_description
1 polymer ?
#
loop_
_entity_poly.entity_id
_entity_poly.type
_entity_poly.pdbx_seq_one_letter_code
_entity_poly.pdbx_strand_id
1 'polypeptide(L)'
;MSTIVNFRILIILSFLLLVPVLSQAQTDKKAAKLKNLETSVATAKAKVALNERKLTIADSLITLGTQLIAESKTETKAIEAERKKLDKENATQQKPLTKLSTSKDKEEAATAKADLKALVTQYKLDTKALDIRLKDATKKSTVGNANLTKGKAGKKTAQDALKTTRAALKAAQEKRDAASASGVTNTTKDKKKK
;
A
#
# COMPACT_ATOMS: atom_id res chain seq x y z
N MET A 1 39.83 73.37 28.25
CA MET A 1 38.61 72.59 28.60
C MET A 1 37.87 72.06 27.39
N SER A 2 38.35 72.23 26.16
CA SER A 2 37.63 71.87 24.94
C SER A 2 37.86 70.42 24.45
N THR A 3 38.93 69.77 24.80
CA THR A 3 39.26 68.41 24.29
C THR A 3 38.55 67.26 24.97
N ILE A 4 38.07 67.39 26.18
CA ILE A 4 37.39 66.36 26.94
C ILE A 4 35.94 66.20 26.48
N VAL A 5 35.30 67.29 26.03
CA VAL A 5 33.91 67.26 25.53
C VAL A 5 33.83 66.53 24.19
N ASN A 6 34.82 66.74 23.30
CA ASN A 6 34.79 66.03 21.97
C ASN A 6 35.03 64.55 22.09
N PHE A 7 35.82 64.09 23.10
CA PHE A 7 36.07 62.66 23.30
C PHE A 7 34.82 61.92 23.83
N ARG A 8 34.02 62.54 24.67
CA ARG A 8 32.72 61.96 25.17
C ARG A 8 31.64 61.89 24.09
N ILE A 9 31.62 62.89 23.22
CA ILE A 9 30.69 62.87 22.06
C ILE A 9 31.03 61.76 21.05
N LEU A 10 32.35 61.54 20.82
CA LEU A 10 32.83 60.50 19.90
C LEU A 10 32.51 59.07 20.41
N ILE A 11 32.63 58.84 21.74
CA ILE A 11 32.25 57.54 22.35
C ILE A 11 30.77 57.30 22.27
N ILE A 12 29.91 58.32 22.47
CA ILE A 12 28.45 58.17 22.38
C ILE A 12 28.01 57.93 20.93
N LEU A 13 28.68 58.57 19.94
CA LEU A 13 28.35 58.37 18.51
C LEU A 13 28.79 56.98 18.03
N SER A 14 29.91 56.42 18.54
CA SER A 14 30.34 55.07 18.18
C SER A 14 29.44 53.97 18.78
N PHE A 15 28.85 54.22 19.96
CA PHE A 15 27.90 53.29 20.58
C PHE A 15 26.52 53.30 19.89
N LEU A 16 26.13 54.44 19.29
CA LEU A 16 24.85 54.55 18.56
C LEU A 16 24.85 53.84 17.20
N LEU A 17 26.02 53.64 16.57
CA LEU A 17 26.18 52.93 15.30
C LEU A 17 26.28 51.41 15.43
N LEU A 18 26.58 50.87 16.64
CA LEU A 18 26.71 49.45 16.87
C LEU A 18 25.37 48.74 17.18
N VAL A 19 24.36 49.46 17.62
CA VAL A 19 23.04 48.87 18.01
C VAL A 19 22.25 48.28 16.84
N PRO A 20 22.18 48.86 15.63
CA PRO A 20 21.40 48.30 14.54
C PRO A 20 21.99 47.03 13.95
N VAL A 21 23.33 46.84 13.99
CA VAL A 21 23.97 45.63 13.44
C VAL A 21 23.73 44.40 14.30
N LEU A 22 23.65 44.56 15.62
CA LEU A 22 23.34 43.45 16.54
C LEU A 22 21.90 43.02 16.47
N SER A 23 20.95 43.95 16.18
CA SER A 23 19.53 43.62 16.03
C SER A 23 19.26 42.89 14.71
N GLN A 24 19.93 43.22 13.63
CA GLN A 24 19.82 42.53 12.34
C GLN A 24 20.38 41.12 12.41
N ALA A 25 21.53 40.89 13.04
CA ALA A 25 22.09 39.56 13.21
C ALA A 25 21.20 38.62 14.07
N GLN A 26 20.42 39.16 15.00
CA GLN A 26 19.45 38.38 15.78
C GLN A 26 18.18 38.05 15.00
N THR A 27 17.70 38.97 14.16
CA THR A 27 16.53 38.72 13.29
C THR A 27 16.86 37.65 12.23
N ASP A 28 18.03 37.70 11.63
CA ASP A 28 18.47 36.71 10.63
C ASP A 28 18.62 35.29 11.24
N LYS A 29 19.16 35.18 12.45
CA LYS A 29 19.25 33.91 13.18
C LYS A 29 17.87 33.33 13.52
N LYS A 30 16.93 34.19 13.92
CA LYS A 30 15.54 33.75 14.20
C LYS A 30 14.83 33.31 12.93
N ALA A 31 14.96 34.06 11.83
CA ALA A 31 14.41 33.70 10.53
C ALA A 31 14.98 32.37 10.01
N ALA A 32 16.27 32.16 10.10
CA ALA A 32 16.91 30.90 9.74
C ALA A 32 16.40 29.72 10.59
N LYS A 33 16.25 29.93 11.92
CA LYS A 33 15.69 28.90 12.81
C LYS A 33 14.26 28.55 12.47
N LEU A 34 13.43 29.55 12.18
CA LEU A 34 12.02 29.32 11.77
C LEU A 34 11.95 28.54 10.46
N LYS A 35 12.73 28.92 9.45
CA LYS A 35 12.83 28.20 8.17
C LYS A 35 13.26 26.74 8.35
N ASN A 36 14.20 26.47 9.24
CA ASN A 36 14.62 25.09 9.55
C ASN A 36 13.48 24.28 10.21
N LEU A 37 12.70 24.91 11.09
CA LEU A 37 11.54 24.28 11.72
C LEU A 37 10.41 24.02 10.70
N GLU A 38 10.17 24.94 9.78
CA GLU A 38 9.22 24.75 8.67
C GLU A 38 9.62 23.59 7.75
N THR A 39 10.92 23.50 7.42
CA THR A 39 11.48 22.36 6.67
C THR A 39 11.29 21.03 7.44
N SER A 40 11.48 21.06 8.76
CA SER A 40 11.26 19.89 9.62
C SER A 40 9.79 19.45 9.60
N VAL A 41 8.85 20.39 9.68
CA VAL A 41 7.41 20.11 9.57
C VAL A 41 7.06 19.57 8.19
N ALA A 42 7.58 20.15 7.11
CA ALA A 42 7.36 19.68 5.74
C ALA A 42 7.87 18.24 5.56
N THR A 43 9.06 17.94 6.06
CA THR A 43 9.65 16.61 6.03
C THR A 43 8.81 15.59 6.82
N ALA A 44 8.32 15.97 8.00
CA ALA A 44 7.46 15.11 8.81
C ALA A 44 6.11 14.85 8.13
N LYS A 45 5.49 15.86 7.48
CA LYS A 45 4.28 15.70 6.67
C LYS A 45 4.50 14.73 5.51
N ALA A 46 5.61 14.84 4.79
CA ALA A 46 5.95 13.94 3.69
C ALA A 46 6.09 12.49 4.16
N LYS A 47 6.69 12.25 5.35
CA LYS A 47 6.78 10.92 5.94
C LYS A 47 5.41 10.35 6.33
N VAL A 48 4.50 11.17 6.85
CA VAL A 48 3.12 10.75 7.13
C VAL A 48 2.43 10.34 5.84
N ALA A 49 2.46 11.18 4.81
CA ALA A 49 1.84 10.89 3.51
C ALA A 49 2.40 9.61 2.85
N LEU A 50 3.72 9.37 2.97
CA LEU A 50 4.34 8.13 2.49
C LEU A 50 3.79 6.90 3.20
N ASN A 51 3.63 6.95 4.53
CA ASN A 51 3.12 5.82 5.30
C ASN A 51 1.61 5.62 5.08
N GLU A 52 0.84 6.66 4.82
CA GLU A 52 -0.56 6.56 4.41
C GLU A 52 -0.70 5.86 3.05
N ARG A 53 0.16 6.18 2.07
CA ARG A 53 0.22 5.44 0.80
C ARG A 53 0.57 3.96 1.00
N LYS A 54 1.53 3.65 1.87
CA LYS A 54 1.86 2.24 2.19
C LYS A 54 0.68 1.51 2.81
N LEU A 55 -0.10 2.17 3.66
CA LEU A 55 -1.32 1.61 4.24
C LEU A 55 -2.36 1.31 3.16
N THR A 56 -2.59 2.24 2.24
CA THR A 56 -3.52 2.04 1.11
C THR A 56 -3.10 0.86 0.23
N ILE A 57 -1.80 0.73 -0.08
CA ILE A 57 -1.27 -0.40 -0.85
C ILE A 57 -1.51 -1.73 -0.10
N ALA A 58 -1.27 -1.73 1.21
CA ALA A 58 -1.48 -2.92 2.04
C ALA A 58 -2.96 -3.33 2.09
N ASP A 59 -3.89 -2.38 2.21
CA ASP A 59 -5.33 -2.62 2.18
C ASP A 59 -5.78 -3.15 0.81
N SER A 60 -5.24 -2.60 -0.29
CA SER A 60 -5.49 -3.10 -1.65
C SER A 60 -5.02 -4.54 -1.83
N LEU A 61 -3.85 -4.91 -1.28
CA LEU A 61 -3.36 -6.29 -1.32
C LEU A 61 -4.26 -7.24 -0.52
N ILE A 62 -4.78 -6.81 0.64
CA ILE A 62 -5.72 -7.60 1.45
C ILE A 62 -7.01 -7.84 0.66
N THR A 63 -7.57 -6.81 0.07
CA THR A 63 -8.80 -6.89 -0.72
C THR A 63 -8.62 -7.83 -1.91
N LEU A 64 -7.57 -7.61 -2.71
CA LEU A 64 -7.27 -8.45 -3.87
C LEU A 64 -7.02 -9.91 -3.46
N GLY A 65 -6.26 -10.12 -2.37
CA GLY A 65 -6.00 -11.46 -1.85
C GLY A 65 -7.28 -12.19 -1.44
N THR A 66 -8.17 -11.51 -0.75
CA THR A 66 -9.47 -12.06 -0.32
C THR A 66 -10.35 -12.39 -1.52
N GLN A 67 -10.39 -11.51 -2.52
CA GLN A 67 -11.16 -11.73 -3.75
C GLN A 67 -10.64 -12.95 -4.52
N LEU A 68 -9.34 -13.05 -4.77
CA LEU A 68 -8.74 -14.18 -5.48
C LEU A 68 -9.00 -15.52 -4.79
N ILE A 69 -8.98 -15.56 -3.46
CA ILE A 69 -9.31 -16.77 -2.68
C ILE A 69 -10.79 -17.13 -2.86
N ALA A 70 -11.70 -16.16 -2.80
CA ALA A 70 -13.13 -16.40 -2.99
C ALA A 70 -13.45 -16.88 -4.40
N GLU A 71 -12.88 -16.25 -5.43
CA GLU A 71 -13.01 -16.67 -6.84
C GLU A 71 -12.50 -18.10 -7.04
N SER A 72 -11.28 -18.40 -6.55
CA SER A 72 -10.70 -19.74 -6.61
C SER A 72 -11.60 -20.79 -5.99
N LYS A 73 -12.16 -20.51 -4.81
CA LYS A 73 -13.08 -21.43 -4.11
C LYS A 73 -14.36 -21.68 -4.91
N THR A 74 -14.91 -20.67 -5.55
CA THR A 74 -16.10 -20.77 -6.39
C THR A 74 -15.79 -21.58 -7.66
N GLU A 75 -14.69 -21.28 -8.34
CA GLU A 75 -14.23 -22.01 -9.52
C GLU A 75 -13.96 -23.49 -9.21
N THR A 76 -13.27 -23.78 -8.10
CA THR A 76 -12.99 -25.16 -7.69
C THR A 76 -14.28 -25.95 -7.49
N LYS A 77 -15.27 -25.39 -6.80
CA LYS A 77 -16.58 -26.06 -6.63
C LYS A 77 -17.32 -26.30 -7.95
N ALA A 78 -17.25 -25.32 -8.86
CA ALA A 78 -17.87 -25.47 -10.18
C ALA A 78 -17.19 -26.57 -10.98
N ILE A 79 -15.86 -26.63 -10.99
CA ILE A 79 -15.08 -27.68 -11.68
C ILE A 79 -15.38 -29.08 -11.10
N GLU A 80 -15.46 -29.18 -9.78
CA GLU A 80 -15.83 -30.46 -9.13
C GLU A 80 -17.25 -30.93 -9.51
N ALA A 81 -18.19 -29.99 -9.61
CA ALA A 81 -19.55 -30.29 -10.05
C ALA A 81 -19.61 -30.73 -11.53
N GLU A 82 -18.88 -30.02 -12.40
CA GLU A 82 -18.73 -30.37 -13.82
C GLU A 82 -18.10 -31.76 -13.98
N ARG A 83 -17.05 -32.05 -13.20
CA ARG A 83 -16.38 -33.36 -13.21
C ARG A 83 -17.35 -34.50 -12.84
N LYS A 84 -18.10 -34.33 -11.75
CA LYS A 84 -19.10 -35.32 -11.32
C LYS A 84 -20.17 -35.53 -12.39
N LYS A 85 -20.60 -34.49 -13.10
CA LYS A 85 -21.55 -34.57 -14.21
C LYS A 85 -20.92 -35.32 -15.38
N LEU A 86 -19.73 -34.99 -15.79
CA LEU A 86 -18.97 -35.62 -16.87
C LEU A 86 -18.76 -37.12 -16.59
N ASP A 87 -18.35 -37.48 -15.37
CA ASP A 87 -18.15 -38.88 -14.94
C ASP A 87 -19.48 -39.69 -15.07
N LYS A 88 -20.58 -39.08 -14.62
CA LYS A 88 -21.91 -39.71 -14.69
C LYS A 88 -22.40 -39.90 -16.13
N GLU A 89 -22.21 -38.86 -16.97
CA GLU A 89 -22.58 -38.90 -18.38
C GLU A 89 -21.77 -39.95 -19.13
N ASN A 90 -20.46 -39.97 -18.94
CA ASN A 90 -19.56 -40.95 -19.52
C ASN A 90 -19.96 -42.39 -19.12
N ALA A 91 -20.21 -42.65 -17.84
CA ALA A 91 -20.64 -43.95 -17.35
C ALA A 91 -22.01 -44.36 -17.94
N THR A 92 -22.93 -43.40 -18.13
CA THR A 92 -24.25 -43.68 -18.73
C THR A 92 -24.15 -44.04 -20.20
N GLN A 93 -23.31 -43.36 -20.98
CA GLN A 93 -23.10 -43.63 -22.41
C GLN A 93 -22.23 -44.86 -22.63
N GLN A 94 -21.28 -45.18 -21.78
CA GLN A 94 -20.40 -46.31 -21.91
C GLN A 94 -21.12 -47.65 -21.75
N LYS A 95 -22.12 -47.74 -20.85
CA LYS A 95 -22.85 -49.00 -20.54
C LYS A 95 -23.50 -49.63 -21.77
N PRO A 96 -24.33 -48.93 -22.58
CA PRO A 96 -24.92 -49.53 -23.76
C PRO A 96 -23.90 -49.90 -24.82
N LEU A 97 -22.89 -49.04 -25.05
CA LEU A 97 -21.85 -49.30 -26.05
C LEU A 97 -21.02 -50.53 -25.68
N THR A 98 -20.74 -50.73 -24.39
CA THR A 98 -20.05 -51.95 -23.93
C THR A 98 -20.86 -53.20 -24.21
N LYS A 99 -22.17 -53.19 -24.01
CA LYS A 99 -23.07 -54.34 -24.35
C LYS A 99 -23.09 -54.62 -25.85
N LEU A 100 -23.24 -53.57 -26.69
CA LEU A 100 -23.26 -53.71 -28.15
C LEU A 100 -21.90 -54.16 -28.71
N SER A 101 -20.81 -53.79 -28.09
CA SER A 101 -19.46 -54.21 -28.53
C SER A 101 -19.22 -55.73 -28.43
N THR A 102 -20.08 -56.46 -27.74
CA THR A 102 -20.08 -57.92 -27.60
C THR A 102 -21.25 -58.61 -28.35
N SER A 103 -21.97 -57.84 -29.22
CA SER A 103 -23.03 -58.38 -30.06
C SER A 103 -22.53 -59.48 -31.00
N LYS A 104 -23.42 -60.39 -31.33
CA LYS A 104 -23.15 -61.42 -32.34
C LYS A 104 -23.10 -60.83 -33.76
N ASP A 105 -23.76 -59.73 -33.97
CA ASP A 105 -23.67 -58.96 -35.21
C ASP A 105 -22.31 -58.25 -35.27
N LYS A 106 -21.51 -58.62 -36.27
CA LYS A 106 -20.15 -58.12 -36.43
C LYS A 106 -20.09 -56.62 -36.77
N GLU A 107 -21.06 -56.14 -37.54
CA GLU A 107 -21.11 -54.75 -37.96
C GLU A 107 -21.52 -53.82 -36.78
N GLU A 108 -22.57 -54.23 -36.05
CA GLU A 108 -22.98 -53.56 -34.82
C GLU A 108 -21.87 -53.55 -33.76
N ALA A 109 -21.19 -54.66 -33.55
CA ALA A 109 -20.08 -54.76 -32.60
C ALA A 109 -18.87 -53.91 -33.04
N ALA A 110 -18.57 -53.80 -34.33
CA ALA A 110 -17.47 -52.95 -34.83
C ALA A 110 -17.78 -51.45 -34.63
N THR A 111 -19.01 -51.03 -34.95
CA THR A 111 -19.48 -49.65 -34.74
C THR A 111 -19.45 -49.29 -33.25
N ALA A 112 -19.98 -50.14 -32.37
CA ALA A 112 -19.98 -49.88 -30.94
C ALA A 112 -18.56 -49.79 -30.35
N LYS A 113 -17.60 -50.57 -30.86
CA LYS A 113 -16.17 -50.43 -30.47
C LYS A 113 -15.54 -49.10 -30.90
N ALA A 114 -15.87 -48.62 -32.10
CA ALA A 114 -15.43 -47.35 -32.60
C ALA A 114 -15.96 -46.18 -31.74
N ASP A 115 -17.29 -46.23 -31.47
CA ASP A 115 -17.94 -45.22 -30.61
C ASP A 115 -17.45 -45.24 -29.18
N LEU A 116 -17.19 -46.40 -28.62
CA LEU A 116 -16.57 -46.52 -27.30
C LEU A 116 -15.20 -45.88 -27.24
N LYS A 117 -14.37 -46.11 -28.27
CA LYS A 117 -13.07 -45.51 -28.38
C LYS A 117 -13.16 -43.99 -28.51
N ALA A 118 -14.07 -43.46 -29.30
CA ALA A 118 -14.33 -42.04 -29.45
C ALA A 118 -14.78 -41.42 -28.12
N LEU A 119 -15.75 -42.06 -27.44
CA LEU A 119 -16.23 -41.62 -26.12
C LEU A 119 -15.11 -41.55 -25.07
N VAL A 120 -14.28 -42.56 -24.98
CA VAL A 120 -13.15 -42.61 -24.05
C VAL A 120 -12.10 -41.50 -24.39
N THR A 121 -11.89 -41.26 -25.65
CA THR A 121 -10.95 -40.18 -26.09
C THR A 121 -11.52 -38.83 -25.72
N GLN A 122 -12.78 -38.56 -25.98
CA GLN A 122 -13.43 -37.30 -25.63
C GLN A 122 -13.43 -37.08 -24.09
N TYR A 123 -13.81 -38.11 -23.34
CA TYR A 123 -13.76 -38.03 -21.86
C TYR A 123 -12.39 -37.68 -21.33
N LYS A 124 -11.31 -38.25 -21.90
CA LYS A 124 -9.95 -37.89 -21.51
C LYS A 124 -9.61 -36.43 -21.82
N LEU A 125 -10.03 -35.89 -22.95
CA LEU A 125 -9.81 -34.50 -23.34
C LEU A 125 -10.56 -33.56 -22.36
N ASP A 126 -11.83 -33.86 -22.11
CA ASP A 126 -12.65 -33.04 -21.21
C ASP A 126 -12.12 -33.06 -19.76
N THR A 127 -11.73 -34.24 -19.28
CA THR A 127 -11.08 -34.38 -17.96
C THR A 127 -9.78 -33.56 -17.86
N LYS A 128 -8.96 -33.63 -18.92
CA LYS A 128 -7.72 -32.84 -18.97
C LYS A 128 -8.00 -31.33 -18.97
N ALA A 129 -9.04 -30.88 -19.66
CA ALA A 129 -9.46 -29.48 -19.64
C ALA A 129 -9.88 -29.03 -18.23
N LEU A 130 -10.64 -29.87 -17.51
CA LEU A 130 -11.01 -29.61 -16.11
C LEU A 130 -9.80 -29.57 -15.18
N ASP A 131 -8.82 -30.46 -15.37
CA ASP A 131 -7.59 -30.49 -14.56
C ASP A 131 -6.75 -29.21 -14.77
N ILE A 132 -6.69 -28.68 -15.99
CA ILE A 132 -6.03 -27.40 -16.28
C ILE A 132 -6.74 -26.26 -15.55
N ARG A 133 -8.06 -26.17 -15.63
CA ARG A 133 -8.86 -25.17 -14.93
C ARG A 133 -8.70 -25.26 -13.40
N LEU A 134 -8.66 -26.47 -12.85
CA LEU A 134 -8.44 -26.71 -11.42
C LEU A 134 -7.04 -26.21 -10.98
N LYS A 135 -6.02 -26.50 -11.79
CA LYS A 135 -4.66 -25.99 -11.55
C LYS A 135 -4.61 -24.46 -11.54
N ASP A 136 -5.31 -23.80 -12.43
CA ASP A 136 -5.36 -22.35 -12.50
C ASP A 136 -6.14 -21.74 -11.33
N ALA A 137 -7.26 -22.35 -10.92
CA ALA A 137 -7.96 -21.97 -9.70
C ALA A 137 -7.05 -22.11 -8.46
N THR A 138 -6.27 -23.19 -8.36
CA THR A 138 -5.31 -23.41 -7.27
C THR A 138 -4.21 -22.32 -7.25
N LYS A 139 -3.68 -21.95 -8.44
CA LYS A 139 -2.72 -20.84 -8.54
C LYS A 139 -3.32 -19.51 -8.07
N LYS A 140 -4.58 -19.19 -8.43
CA LYS A 140 -5.28 -18.01 -7.93
C LYS A 140 -5.33 -18.00 -6.41
N SER A 141 -5.67 -19.13 -5.78
CA SER A 141 -5.68 -19.28 -4.32
C SER A 141 -4.30 -19.01 -3.71
N THR A 142 -3.25 -19.56 -4.31
CA THR A 142 -1.86 -19.36 -3.85
C THR A 142 -1.46 -17.90 -3.90
N VAL A 143 -1.72 -17.22 -5.03
CA VAL A 143 -1.46 -15.77 -5.19
C VAL A 143 -2.31 -14.97 -4.20
N GLY A 144 -3.57 -15.32 -4.04
CA GLY A 144 -4.48 -14.69 -3.09
C GLY A 144 -3.95 -14.76 -1.65
N ASN A 145 -3.51 -15.93 -1.20
CA ASN A 145 -2.92 -16.12 0.13
C ASN A 145 -1.62 -15.33 0.32
N ALA A 146 -0.76 -15.30 -0.71
CA ALA A 146 0.46 -14.50 -0.67
C ALA A 146 0.16 -12.99 -0.54
N ASN A 147 -0.80 -12.48 -1.31
CA ASN A 147 -1.23 -11.08 -1.24
C ASN A 147 -1.84 -10.76 0.12
N LEU A 148 -2.69 -11.63 0.66
CA LEU A 148 -3.31 -11.47 1.98
C LEU A 148 -2.25 -11.40 3.08
N THR A 149 -1.26 -12.28 3.06
CA THR A 149 -0.15 -12.32 4.03
C THR A 149 0.71 -11.05 3.94
N LYS A 150 1.13 -10.67 2.73
CA LYS A 150 1.90 -9.44 2.49
C LYS A 150 1.11 -8.20 2.90
N GLY A 151 -0.17 -8.13 2.56
CA GLY A 151 -1.05 -7.04 2.90
C GLY A 151 -1.20 -6.88 4.42
N LYS A 152 -1.47 -7.95 5.16
CA LYS A 152 -1.59 -7.92 6.63
C LYS A 152 -0.29 -7.46 7.30
N ALA A 153 0.85 -7.99 6.88
CA ALA A 153 2.15 -7.58 7.40
C ALA A 153 2.46 -6.11 7.08
N GLY A 154 2.24 -5.69 5.83
CA GLY A 154 2.43 -4.31 5.40
C GLY A 154 1.51 -3.33 6.12
N LYS A 155 0.25 -3.70 6.37
CA LYS A 155 -0.72 -2.89 7.13
C LYS A 155 -0.22 -2.63 8.54
N LYS A 156 0.20 -3.67 9.27
CA LYS A 156 0.76 -3.52 10.62
C LYS A 156 1.96 -2.57 10.63
N THR A 157 2.93 -2.81 9.74
CA THR A 157 4.13 -1.96 9.64
C THR A 157 3.79 -0.51 9.31
N ALA A 158 2.86 -0.27 8.38
CA ALA A 158 2.44 1.08 8.01
C ALA A 158 1.69 1.79 9.15
N GLN A 159 0.85 1.08 9.90
CA GLN A 159 0.14 1.62 11.07
C GLN A 159 1.11 2.03 12.18
N ASP A 160 2.10 1.20 12.51
CA ASP A 160 3.12 1.48 13.52
C ASP A 160 3.98 2.70 13.09
N ALA A 161 4.38 2.74 11.82
CA ALA A 161 5.11 3.87 11.27
C ALA A 161 4.26 5.17 11.26
N LEU A 162 2.97 5.10 10.97
CA LEU A 162 2.05 6.24 11.04
C LEU A 162 1.94 6.80 12.44
N LYS A 163 1.81 5.95 13.45
CA LYS A 163 1.78 6.37 14.85
C LYS A 163 3.03 7.19 15.21
N THR A 164 4.20 6.67 14.85
CA THR A 164 5.49 7.34 15.12
C THR A 164 5.64 8.64 14.34
N THR A 165 5.31 8.63 13.03
CA THR A 165 5.49 9.83 12.18
C THR A 165 4.47 10.93 12.50
N ARG A 166 3.25 10.60 12.90
CA ARG A 166 2.25 11.58 13.37
C ARG A 166 2.67 12.22 14.68
N ALA A 167 3.24 11.46 15.62
CA ALA A 167 3.81 12.02 16.84
C ALA A 167 4.99 12.97 16.55
N ALA A 168 5.88 12.60 15.63
CA ALA A 168 6.99 13.46 15.21
C ALA A 168 6.49 14.73 14.50
N LEU A 169 5.44 14.63 13.67
CA LEU A 169 4.82 15.79 13.04
C LEU A 169 4.25 16.75 14.07
N LYS A 170 3.51 16.25 15.05
CA LYS A 170 2.95 17.05 16.13
C LYS A 170 4.06 17.79 16.90
N ALA A 171 5.11 17.08 17.30
CA ALA A 171 6.25 17.68 17.99
C ALA A 171 6.97 18.75 17.15
N ALA A 172 7.10 18.55 15.83
CA ALA A 172 7.70 19.54 14.94
C ALA A 172 6.81 20.79 14.79
N GLN A 173 5.48 20.62 14.73
CA GLN A 173 4.52 21.71 14.69
C GLN A 173 4.57 22.55 15.98
N GLU A 174 4.52 21.88 17.15
CA GLU A 174 4.61 22.55 18.45
C GLU A 174 5.90 23.40 18.58
N LYS A 175 7.03 22.87 18.15
CA LYS A 175 8.31 23.61 18.15
C LYS A 175 8.28 24.84 17.23
N ARG A 176 7.69 24.71 16.02
CA ARG A 176 7.53 25.82 15.08
C ARG A 176 6.62 26.91 15.67
N ASP A 177 5.49 26.50 16.22
CA ASP A 177 4.49 27.43 16.77
C ASP A 177 5.03 28.19 17.99
N ALA A 178 5.76 27.51 18.88
CA ALA A 178 6.45 28.14 20.00
C ALA A 178 7.53 29.14 19.53
N ALA A 179 8.28 28.82 18.46
CA ALA A 179 9.26 29.73 17.89
C ALA A 179 8.61 30.95 17.23
N SER A 180 7.47 30.78 16.57
CA SER A 180 6.69 31.86 15.98
C SER A 180 6.12 32.79 17.06
N ALA A 181 5.51 32.25 18.13
CA ALA A 181 4.95 33.01 19.24
C ALA A 181 6.02 33.85 19.96
N SER A 182 7.19 33.29 20.18
CA SER A 182 8.31 34.04 20.80
C SER A 182 8.86 35.18 19.94
N GLY A 183 8.60 35.16 18.63
CA GLY A 183 8.93 36.27 17.72
C GLY A 183 7.96 37.45 17.83
N VAL A 184 6.68 37.20 18.07
CA VAL A 184 5.64 38.24 18.15
C VAL A 184 5.67 39.02 19.46
N THR A 185 6.02 38.38 20.57
CA THR A 185 6.04 39.05 21.88
C THR A 185 7.13 40.08 22.03
N ASN A 186 8.23 39.99 21.27
CA ASN A 186 9.31 40.98 21.31
C ASN A 186 9.03 42.27 20.50
N THR A 187 8.20 42.21 19.48
CA THR A 187 7.83 43.40 18.68
C THR A 187 6.79 44.27 19.37
N THR A 188 6.00 43.76 20.27
CA THR A 188 4.97 44.50 21.02
C THR A 188 5.51 45.21 22.26
N LYS A 189 6.64 44.73 22.85
CA LYS A 189 7.25 45.39 24.01
C LYS A 189 8.01 46.67 23.66
N ASP A 190 8.55 46.78 22.44
CA ASP A 190 9.26 47.96 21.99
C ASP A 190 8.33 49.14 21.59
N LYS A 191 7.03 48.88 21.34
CA LYS A 191 6.05 49.95 21.03
C LYS A 191 5.41 50.60 22.25
N LYS A 192 5.65 50.13 23.47
CA LYS A 192 5.08 50.72 24.71
C LYS A 192 6.04 51.57 25.51
N LYS A 193 7.24 51.91 24.99
CA LYS A 193 8.20 52.79 25.58
C LYS A 193 8.52 53.99 24.67
N LYS A 194 7.53 54.63 24.15
CA LYS A 194 7.62 55.99 23.60
C LYS A 194 6.56 56.88 24.25
#